data_fc3e31fa092ef96012178b70c26dd743
#
_entry.id   fc3e31fa092ef96012178b70c26dd743
#
_cell.length_a   1.000
_cell.length_b   1.000
_cell.length_c   1.000
_cell.angle_alpha   90.00
_cell.angle_beta   90.00
_cell.angle_gamma   90.00
#
_symmetry.space_group_name_H-M   'P 1'
#
loop_
_entity.id
_entity.type
_entity.pdbx_description
1 polymer ?
#
loop_
_entity_poly.entity_id
_entity_poly.type
_entity_poly.pdbx_seq_one_letter_code
_entity_poly.pdbx_strand_id
1 'polypeptide(L)'
;MIEIKSDKIITPDGVKNGYLYIDNRSIVGVYTEKRPANERYDFTGKYVSAGFIDTHTHGGNGHPFINGTEEDVIEACNFHLMHGTTAILPTVTAGGFQAMRKGGEIPREVINLTRDNRFGGSYRRQIRRYENGDRQRL
;
A
#
# COMPACT_ATOMS: atom_id res chain seq x y z
N MET A 1 18.59 -6.74 -0.17
CA MET A 1 18.29 -5.90 -1.35
C MET A 1 17.43 -6.70 -2.32
N ILE A 2 16.37 -6.10 -2.85
CA ILE A 2 15.45 -6.66 -3.86
C ILE A 2 15.72 -5.94 -5.18
N GLU A 3 15.79 -6.70 -6.28
CA GLU A 3 15.85 -6.17 -7.65
C GLU A 3 14.52 -6.40 -8.37
N ILE A 4 13.99 -5.36 -8.97
CA ILE A 4 12.82 -5.41 -9.85
C ILE A 4 13.25 -4.94 -11.25
N LYS A 5 13.22 -5.83 -12.24
CA LYS A 5 13.46 -5.49 -13.64
C LYS A 5 12.15 -5.09 -14.31
N SER A 6 12.15 -4.00 -15.06
CA SER A 6 11.07 -3.62 -15.98
C SER A 6 11.58 -2.67 -17.05
N ASP A 7 10.91 -2.70 -18.21
CA ASP A 7 11.08 -1.73 -19.30
C ASP A 7 10.18 -0.49 -19.12
N LYS A 8 9.35 -0.45 -18.05
CA LYS A 8 8.36 0.59 -17.79
C LYS A 8 8.34 1.03 -16.31
N ILE A 9 9.50 1.43 -15.78
CA ILE A 9 9.61 1.95 -14.42
C ILE A 9 9.27 3.44 -14.42
N ILE A 10 8.20 3.82 -13.73
CA ILE A 10 7.74 5.21 -13.60
C ILE A 10 8.59 5.90 -12.54
N THR A 11 9.25 6.97 -12.91
CA THR A 11 10.06 7.82 -12.04
C THR A 11 9.65 9.29 -12.20
N PRO A 12 10.07 10.19 -11.31
CA PRO A 12 9.82 11.63 -11.48
C PRO A 12 10.34 12.20 -12.82
N ASP A 13 11.40 11.61 -13.38
CA ASP A 13 12.00 12.03 -14.64
C ASP A 13 11.41 11.33 -15.87
N GLY A 14 10.34 10.54 -15.70
CA GLY A 14 9.69 9.79 -16.77
C GLY A 14 9.81 8.28 -16.63
N VAL A 15 9.42 7.57 -17.70
CA VAL A 15 9.46 6.09 -17.74
C VAL A 15 10.86 5.62 -18.13
N LYS A 16 11.43 4.74 -17.33
CA LYS A 16 12.77 4.18 -17.52
C LYS A 16 12.73 2.67 -17.73
N ASN A 17 13.61 2.18 -18.57
CA ASN A 17 13.93 0.76 -18.70
C ASN A 17 15.15 0.47 -17.83
N GLY A 18 15.09 -0.57 -17.00
CA GLY A 18 16.22 -0.93 -16.15
C GLY A 18 15.84 -1.79 -14.94
N TYR A 19 16.57 -1.57 -13.87
CA TYR A 19 16.51 -2.32 -12.63
C TYR A 19 16.26 -1.38 -11.46
N LEU A 20 15.10 -1.50 -10.82
CA LEU A 20 14.76 -0.82 -9.57
C LEU A 20 15.31 -1.64 -8.40
N TYR A 21 16.01 -1.00 -7.49
CA TYR A 21 16.51 -1.62 -6.27
C TYR A 21 15.81 -1.08 -5.03
N ILE A 22 15.43 -2.01 -4.14
CA ILE A 22 14.80 -1.72 -2.86
C ILE A 22 15.65 -2.36 -1.76
N ASP A 23 15.96 -1.58 -0.73
CA ASP A 23 16.63 -2.06 0.46
C ASP A 23 15.96 -1.49 1.71
N ASN A 24 15.77 -2.34 2.73
CA ASN A 24 15.13 -1.96 4.00
C ASN A 24 13.83 -1.13 3.80
N ARG A 25 12.98 -1.50 2.83
CA ARG A 25 11.71 -0.85 2.49
C ARG A 25 11.85 0.54 1.84
N SER A 26 13.06 0.90 1.41
CA SER A 26 13.34 2.16 0.72
C SER A 26 13.80 1.91 -0.70
N ILE A 27 13.35 2.75 -1.64
CA ILE A 27 13.85 2.74 -3.01
C ILE A 27 15.27 3.28 -3.00
N VAL A 28 16.22 2.46 -3.44
CA VAL A 28 17.64 2.84 -3.57
C VAL A 28 17.86 3.63 -4.87
N GLY A 29 17.21 3.21 -5.95
CA GLY A 29 17.30 3.87 -7.24
C GLY A 29 16.97 2.95 -8.41
N VAL A 30 16.99 3.54 -9.63
CA VAL A 30 16.81 2.83 -10.89
C VAL A 30 18.13 2.91 -11.67
N TYR A 31 18.60 1.77 -12.14
CA TYR A 31 19.90 1.62 -12.80
C TYR A 31 19.74 0.89 -14.14
N THR A 32 20.62 1.17 -15.08
CA THR A 32 20.68 0.49 -16.38
C THR A 32 21.40 -0.86 -16.31
N GLU A 33 22.26 -1.04 -15.33
CA GLU A 33 23.05 -2.24 -15.11
C GLU A 33 22.63 -2.99 -13.86
N LYS A 34 22.80 -4.32 -13.90
CA LYS A 34 22.55 -5.19 -12.75
C LYS A 34 23.53 -4.93 -11.61
N ARG A 35 23.00 -5.00 -10.40
CA ARG A 35 23.74 -4.91 -9.15
C ARG A 35 23.48 -6.16 -8.28
N PRO A 36 24.27 -6.41 -7.24
CA PRO A 36 24.00 -7.49 -6.29
C PRO A 36 22.62 -7.34 -5.65
N ALA A 37 21.85 -8.42 -5.62
CA ALA A 37 20.55 -8.49 -4.96
C ALA A 37 20.28 -9.90 -4.45
N ASN A 38 19.56 -10.00 -3.33
CA ASN A 38 19.18 -11.27 -2.69
C ASN A 38 17.95 -11.88 -3.36
N GLU A 39 17.03 -11.02 -3.83
CA GLU A 39 15.78 -11.40 -4.48
C GLU A 39 15.66 -10.64 -5.79
N ARG A 40 15.07 -11.30 -6.80
CA ARG A 40 14.94 -10.74 -8.15
C ARG A 40 13.56 -11.04 -8.72
N TYR A 41 12.92 -10.00 -9.26
CA TYR A 41 11.63 -10.10 -9.93
C TYR A 41 11.73 -9.51 -11.34
N ASP A 42 11.17 -10.20 -12.34
CA ASP A 42 11.09 -9.70 -13.71
C ASP A 42 9.64 -9.31 -14.04
N PHE A 43 9.42 -8.02 -14.21
CA PHE A 43 8.15 -7.43 -14.61
C PHE A 43 8.26 -6.77 -16.00
N THR A 44 9.12 -7.29 -16.88
CA THR A 44 9.21 -6.83 -18.26
C THR A 44 7.82 -6.82 -18.92
N GLY A 45 7.48 -5.73 -19.60
CA GLY A 45 6.16 -5.47 -20.19
C GLY A 45 5.13 -4.86 -19.24
N LYS A 46 5.41 -4.81 -17.92
CA LYS A 46 4.49 -4.24 -16.91
C LYS A 46 5.01 -2.91 -16.39
N TYR A 47 4.10 -1.98 -16.10
CA TYR A 47 4.45 -0.76 -15.38
C TYR A 47 4.83 -1.08 -13.93
N VAL A 48 5.90 -0.46 -13.47
CA VAL A 48 6.35 -0.48 -12.07
C VAL A 48 6.42 0.95 -11.58
N SER A 49 5.76 1.25 -10.47
CA SER A 49 5.75 2.58 -9.84
C SER A 49 5.88 2.48 -8.33
N ALA A 50 6.19 3.60 -7.68
CA ALA A 50 5.89 3.75 -6.25
C ALA A 50 4.38 3.57 -6.01
N GLY A 51 4.02 3.09 -4.82
CA GLY A 51 2.61 3.00 -4.44
C GLY A 51 1.95 4.37 -4.35
N PHE A 52 0.65 4.41 -4.59
CA PHE A 52 -0.11 5.65 -4.47
C PHE A 52 -0.25 6.09 -3.01
N ILE A 53 -0.28 7.40 -2.81
CA ILE A 53 -0.60 8.02 -1.52
C ILE A 53 -1.98 8.67 -1.69
N ASP A 54 -2.98 8.14 -0.98
CA ASP A 54 -4.33 8.70 -0.97
C ASP A 54 -4.47 9.59 0.26
N THR A 55 -4.58 10.89 0.04
CA THR A 55 -4.63 11.89 1.10
C THR A 55 -6.05 12.27 1.50
N HIS A 56 -7.08 11.75 0.83
CA HIS A 56 -8.47 12.11 1.11
C HIS A 56 -9.45 11.05 0.60
N THR A 57 -9.86 10.14 1.48
CA THR A 57 -10.86 9.12 1.16
C THR A 57 -11.77 8.85 2.36
N HIS A 58 -13.04 8.53 2.09
CA HIS A 58 -14.08 8.35 3.10
C HIS A 58 -14.42 6.89 3.38
N GLY A 59 -13.68 5.97 2.78
CA GLY A 59 -13.87 4.53 2.86
C GLY A 59 -13.57 3.86 1.53
N GLY A 60 -13.91 2.59 1.38
CA GLY A 60 -13.72 1.81 0.17
C GLY A 60 -14.57 0.54 0.13
N ASN A 61 -15.01 0.13 -1.04
CA ASN A 61 -15.76 -1.12 -1.25
C ASN A 61 -16.98 -1.30 -0.33
N GLY A 62 -17.73 -0.20 -0.09
CA GLY A 62 -18.91 -0.24 0.79
C GLY A 62 -18.61 -0.13 2.29
N HIS A 63 -17.35 -0.02 2.69
CA HIS A 63 -16.89 0.11 4.08
C HIS A 63 -16.51 1.56 4.38
N PRO A 64 -17.35 2.33 5.12
CA PRO A 64 -17.08 3.74 5.41
C PRO A 64 -16.14 3.89 6.61
N PHE A 65 -15.39 5.00 6.66
CA PHE A 65 -14.65 5.36 7.88
C PHE A 65 -15.53 6.03 8.94
N ILE A 66 -16.57 6.75 8.52
CA ILE A 66 -17.57 7.29 9.45
C ILE A 66 -18.57 6.19 9.83
N ASN A 67 -18.89 6.07 11.10
CA ASN A 67 -19.80 5.03 11.66
C ASN A 67 -19.35 3.57 11.40
N GLY A 68 -18.19 3.34 10.83
CA GLY A 68 -17.64 2.03 10.61
C GLY A 68 -17.23 1.32 11.91
N THR A 69 -16.91 0.05 11.77
CA THR A 69 -16.22 -0.77 12.76
C THR A 69 -14.73 -0.82 12.46
N GLU A 70 -13.91 -1.43 13.33
CA GLU A 70 -12.50 -1.70 13.03
C GLU A 70 -12.36 -2.54 11.76
N GLU A 71 -13.25 -3.51 11.56
CA GLU A 71 -13.27 -4.37 10.38
C GLU A 71 -13.58 -3.58 9.10
N ASP A 72 -14.54 -2.64 9.14
CA ASP A 72 -14.81 -1.76 8.01
C ASP A 72 -13.57 -0.93 7.61
N VAL A 73 -12.83 -0.41 8.58
CA VAL A 73 -11.59 0.33 8.31
C VAL A 73 -10.54 -0.56 7.67
N ILE A 74 -10.37 -1.80 8.17
CA ILE A 74 -9.43 -2.78 7.61
C ILE A 74 -9.81 -3.14 6.18
N GLU A 75 -11.09 -3.45 5.93
CA GLU A 75 -11.57 -3.82 4.60
C GLU A 75 -11.45 -2.67 3.59
N ALA A 76 -11.80 -1.44 4.00
CA ALA A 76 -11.58 -0.26 3.16
C ALA A 76 -10.10 -0.07 2.80
N CYS A 77 -9.21 -0.20 3.79
CA CYS A 77 -7.76 -0.08 3.56
C CYS A 77 -7.23 -1.20 2.66
N ASN A 78 -7.71 -2.43 2.85
CA ASN A 78 -7.35 -3.57 2.00
C ASN A 78 -7.79 -3.35 0.55
N PHE A 79 -8.99 -2.84 0.35
CA PHE A 79 -9.48 -2.51 -0.99
C PHE A 79 -8.56 -1.49 -1.70
N HIS A 80 -8.20 -0.41 -1.03
CA HIS A 80 -7.27 0.56 -1.59
C HIS A 80 -5.87 -0.03 -1.85
N LEU A 81 -5.37 -0.88 -0.94
CA LEU A 81 -4.09 -1.56 -1.11
C LEU A 81 -4.08 -2.47 -2.35
N MET A 82 -5.17 -3.22 -2.60
CA MET A 82 -5.30 -4.06 -3.79
C MET A 82 -5.27 -3.26 -5.10
N HIS A 83 -5.58 -1.97 -5.04
CA HIS A 83 -5.53 -1.06 -6.19
C HIS A 83 -4.26 -0.19 -6.24
N GLY A 84 -3.26 -0.52 -5.39
CA GLY A 84 -1.93 0.09 -5.44
C GLY A 84 -1.71 1.27 -4.50
N THR A 85 -2.67 1.60 -3.63
CA THR A 85 -2.48 2.60 -2.58
C THR A 85 -1.67 2.01 -1.42
N THR A 86 -0.52 2.58 -1.10
CA THR A 86 0.38 2.10 -0.04
C THR A 86 0.41 3.00 1.19
N ALA A 87 -0.14 4.20 1.07
CA ALA A 87 -0.38 5.10 2.19
C ALA A 87 -1.75 5.76 2.02
N ILE A 88 -2.51 5.86 3.11
CA ILE A 88 -3.88 6.37 3.10
C ILE A 88 -4.11 7.26 4.32
N LEU A 89 -4.83 8.37 4.11
CA LEU A 89 -5.34 9.24 5.17
C LEU A 89 -6.85 9.08 5.25
N PRO A 90 -7.37 8.23 6.15
CA PRO A 90 -8.81 8.08 6.37
C PRO A 90 -9.43 9.43 6.73
N THR A 91 -10.41 9.85 5.96
CA THR A 91 -11.07 11.15 6.14
C THR A 91 -12.51 10.95 6.60
N VAL A 92 -12.87 11.61 7.68
CA VAL A 92 -14.23 11.55 8.22
C VAL A 92 -15.10 12.60 7.53
N THR A 93 -16.25 12.19 6.98
CA THR A 93 -17.24 13.11 6.42
C THR A 93 -17.94 13.91 7.53
N ALA A 94 -18.56 15.03 7.17
CA ALA A 94 -19.44 15.77 8.06
C ALA A 94 -20.62 14.90 8.52
N GLY A 95 -20.92 14.96 9.79
CA GLY A 95 -21.99 14.16 10.42
C GLY A 95 -22.26 14.61 11.85
N GLY A 96 -23.05 13.88 12.59
CA GLY A 96 -23.25 14.14 14.01
C GLY A 96 -21.94 14.03 14.79
N PHE A 97 -21.77 14.86 15.83
CA PHE A 97 -20.54 14.94 16.62
C PHE A 97 -20.00 13.56 17.07
N GLN A 98 -20.88 12.68 17.55
CA GLN A 98 -20.50 11.34 18.00
C GLN A 98 -19.99 10.45 16.84
N ALA A 99 -20.59 10.54 15.67
CA ALA A 99 -20.18 9.82 14.48
C ALA A 99 -18.80 10.29 13.97
N MET A 100 -18.56 11.60 13.96
CA MET A 100 -17.26 12.16 13.57
C MET A 100 -16.16 11.77 14.56
N ARG A 101 -16.46 11.81 15.88
CA ARG A 101 -15.51 11.40 16.91
C ARG A 101 -15.11 9.93 16.74
N LYS A 102 -16.10 9.04 16.64
CA LYS A 102 -15.86 7.60 16.44
C LYS A 102 -15.08 7.32 15.16
N GLY A 103 -15.47 7.96 14.03
CA GLY A 103 -14.79 7.80 12.75
C GLY A 103 -13.33 8.28 12.77
N GLY A 104 -12.95 9.17 13.67
CA GLY A 104 -11.57 9.60 13.89
C GLY A 104 -10.77 8.69 14.85
N GLU A 105 -11.44 8.08 15.82
CA GLU A 105 -10.82 7.21 16.84
C GLU A 105 -10.46 5.83 16.26
N ILE A 106 -11.39 5.15 15.58
CA ILE A 106 -11.22 3.79 15.08
C ILE A 106 -10.02 3.64 14.13
N PRO A 107 -9.83 4.47 13.08
CA PRO A 107 -8.66 4.39 12.24
C PRO A 107 -7.35 4.53 13.00
N ARG A 108 -7.31 5.36 14.04
CA ARG A 108 -6.14 5.52 14.90
C ARG A 108 -5.84 4.24 15.69
N GLU A 109 -6.87 3.57 16.22
CA GLU A 109 -6.73 2.30 16.92
C GLU A 109 -6.23 1.20 16.00
N VAL A 110 -6.81 1.07 14.80
CA VAL A 110 -6.36 0.11 13.78
C VAL A 110 -4.89 0.35 13.40
N ILE A 111 -4.46 1.60 13.20
CA ILE A 111 -3.06 1.94 12.92
C ILE A 111 -2.15 1.52 14.07
N ASN A 112 -2.53 1.78 15.31
CA ASN A 112 -1.74 1.39 16.48
C ASN A 112 -1.65 -0.12 16.61
N LEU A 113 -2.76 -0.85 16.45
CA LEU A 113 -2.79 -2.31 16.49
C LEU A 113 -1.92 -2.95 15.40
N THR A 114 -1.92 -2.37 14.20
CA THR A 114 -1.07 -2.83 13.09
C THR A 114 0.42 -2.55 13.34
N ARG A 115 0.77 -1.42 13.98
CA ARG A 115 2.14 -1.10 14.40
C ARG A 115 2.67 -2.08 15.44
N ASP A 116 1.85 -2.40 16.42
CA ASP A 116 2.24 -3.23 17.58
C ASP A 116 2.20 -4.74 17.31
N ASN A 117 2.04 -5.19 16.06
CA ASN A 117 1.89 -6.60 15.68
C ASN A 117 0.63 -7.32 16.23
N ARG A 118 -0.28 -6.67 16.90
CA ARG A 118 -1.46 -7.33 17.49
C ARG A 118 -2.46 -7.80 16.43
N PHE A 119 -2.55 -7.09 15.30
CA PHE A 119 -3.26 -7.52 14.09
C PHE A 119 -2.33 -8.03 12.99
N GLY A 120 -1.11 -8.39 13.35
CA GLY A 120 0.02 -8.68 12.45
C GLY A 120 -0.13 -9.86 11.49
N GLY A 121 -1.26 -10.55 11.48
CA GLY A 121 -1.45 -11.71 10.62
C GLY A 121 -1.98 -11.41 9.22
N SER A 122 -3.03 -10.61 9.06
CA SER A 122 -3.69 -10.42 7.76
C SER A 122 -3.18 -9.20 6.99
N TYR A 123 -3.11 -8.03 7.61
CA TYR A 123 -2.69 -6.80 6.95
C TYR A 123 -1.21 -6.84 6.51
N ARG A 124 -0.30 -7.31 7.38
CA ARG A 124 1.10 -7.53 6.99
C ARG A 124 1.29 -8.66 5.99
N ARG A 125 0.46 -9.71 6.02
CA ARG A 125 0.50 -10.78 5.01
C ARG A 125 0.00 -10.29 3.66
N GLN A 126 -1.00 -9.42 3.62
CA GLN A 126 -1.48 -8.83 2.37
C GLN A 126 -0.48 -7.82 1.79
N ILE A 127 0.14 -6.96 2.62
CA ILE A 127 1.25 -6.11 2.18
C ILE A 127 2.38 -6.98 1.62
N ARG A 128 2.81 -8.05 2.32
CA ARG A 128 3.83 -8.98 1.83
C ARG A 128 3.39 -9.74 0.57
N ARG A 129 2.12 -10.11 0.43
CA ARG A 129 1.60 -10.71 -0.81
C ARG A 129 1.67 -9.76 -1.98
N TYR A 130 1.39 -8.48 -1.77
CA TYR A 130 1.54 -7.45 -2.78
C TYR A 130 3.01 -7.19 -3.12
N GLU A 131 3.87 -7.14 -2.12
CA GLU A 131 5.33 -7.06 -2.27
C GLU A 131 5.88 -8.30 -2.99
N ASN A 132 5.31 -9.47 -2.77
CA ASN A 132 5.74 -10.75 -3.36
C ASN A 132 5.05 -11.12 -4.68
N GLY A 133 4.25 -10.24 -5.27
CA GLY A 133 3.68 -10.47 -6.61
C GLY A 133 2.55 -11.50 -6.70
N ASP A 134 1.95 -11.88 -5.60
CA ASP A 134 0.81 -12.83 -5.55
C ASP A 134 -0.51 -12.22 -6.08
N ARG A 135 -0.43 -11.62 -7.29
CA ARG A 135 -1.57 -11.02 -8.02
C ARG A 135 -2.41 -12.05 -8.77
N GLN A 136 -2.23 -13.34 -8.56
CA GLN A 136 -2.88 -14.36 -9.40
C GLN A 136 -4.25 -14.82 -8.88
N ARG A 137 -4.84 -14.15 -7.89
CA ARG A 137 -6.19 -14.49 -7.43
C ARG A 137 -7.03 -13.23 -7.16
N LEU A 138 -7.39 -12.57 -8.21
CA LEU A 138 -8.64 -11.80 -8.32
C LEU A 138 -9.34 -12.22 -9.58
#